data_04d276468282c40b8495e0dbc5e090c3
#
_entry.id   04d276468282c40b8495e0dbc5e090c3
#
_cell.length_a   1.000
_cell.length_b   1.000
_cell.length_c   1.000
_cell.angle_alpha   90.00
_cell.angle_beta   90.00
_cell.angle_gamma   90.00
#
_symmetry.space_group_name_H-M   'P 1'
#
loop_
_entity.id
_entity.type
_entity.pdbx_description
1 polymer ?
#
loop_
_entity_poly.entity_id
_entity_poly.type
_entity_poly.pdbx_seq_one_letter_code
_entity_poly.pdbx_strand_id
1 'polypeptide(L)'
;LKIKTKELILEDLIMSKYQEAKKITREYFEALEKSTVENRVETIKQFTSENYLWRGVYPFRVQEGAQACVENFWNPLMQSVKHLQRRQDIFIGGTNEISGETWTMSMGHFMGLFDEDFLGVRHTGKMISLRYAEFTCVEEGKITQTGLFVDLIGFMQQAGAYPLPPSTGQYFVYPGPRNHDGLLFEDAPEEEGVKTLALVNKMVDDLSALNDSGAMGCPPEVLEKSWSKDMIWYGPAGIGASYTIPRYQMQHQLPFRNNLKDKKFNGHVCRFAEGNFACFFGWPNLSNTPIGGFLGLPGGEIRADMQVVDVYYRIDDKLCENWVLIDIPFWLKQQGLDIFDRTGKILNPVL
;
A
#
# COMPACT_ATOMS: atom_id res chain seq x y z
N LEU A 1 -47.24 -10.55 -14.82
CA LEU A 1 -46.69 -9.45 -13.99
C LEU A 1 -46.18 -9.94 -12.64
N LYS A 2 -46.88 -10.88 -11.92
CA LYS A 2 -46.47 -11.37 -10.60
C LYS A 2 -45.26 -12.31 -10.59
N ILE A 3 -44.89 -12.93 -11.70
CA ILE A 3 -43.72 -13.82 -11.80
C ILE A 3 -42.43 -13.00 -12.00
N LYS A 4 -42.46 -11.99 -12.85
CA LYS A 4 -41.30 -11.04 -13.03
C LYS A 4 -40.92 -10.28 -11.75
N THR A 5 -41.90 -10.00 -10.89
CA THR A 5 -41.64 -9.30 -9.63
C THR A 5 -40.98 -10.21 -8.57
N LYS A 6 -41.18 -11.52 -8.63
CA LYS A 6 -40.53 -12.49 -7.72
C LYS A 6 -39.08 -12.81 -8.13
N GLU A 7 -38.78 -12.86 -9.43
CA GLU A 7 -37.42 -13.03 -9.93
C GLU A 7 -36.54 -11.79 -9.66
N LEU A 8 -37.04 -10.58 -9.89
CA LEU A 8 -36.39 -9.33 -9.53
C LEU A 8 -36.14 -9.19 -8.01
N ILE A 9 -37.06 -9.68 -7.17
CA ILE A 9 -36.91 -9.65 -5.70
C ILE A 9 -35.92 -10.73 -5.22
N LEU A 10 -35.71 -11.83 -5.97
CA LEU A 10 -34.71 -12.84 -5.65
C LEU A 10 -33.31 -12.44 -6.09
N GLU A 11 -33.15 -11.68 -7.18
CA GLU A 11 -31.87 -11.12 -7.61
C GLU A 11 -31.37 -10.01 -6.66
N ASP A 12 -32.28 -9.22 -6.08
CA ASP A 12 -31.94 -8.21 -5.04
C ASP A 12 -31.59 -8.83 -3.66
N LEU A 13 -31.73 -10.15 -3.47
CA LEU A 13 -31.47 -10.84 -2.20
C LEU A 13 -30.14 -11.61 -2.17
N ILE A 14 -29.45 -11.77 -3.29
CA ILE A 14 -28.13 -12.40 -3.33
C ILE A 14 -27.09 -11.26 -3.37
N MET A 15 -26.57 -10.92 -2.21
CA MET A 15 -25.45 -9.98 -2.09
C MET A 15 -24.31 -10.51 -2.95
N SER A 16 -23.71 -9.65 -3.82
CA SER A 16 -22.57 -10.05 -4.63
C SER A 16 -21.39 -10.43 -3.73
N LYS A 17 -20.48 -11.26 -4.24
CA LYS A 17 -19.27 -11.65 -3.49
C LYS A 17 -18.40 -10.45 -3.08
N TYR A 18 -18.43 -9.35 -3.83
CA TYR A 18 -17.70 -8.14 -3.47
C TYR A 18 -18.40 -7.39 -2.33
N GLN A 19 -19.71 -7.30 -2.35
CA GLN A 19 -20.49 -6.71 -1.25
C GLN A 19 -20.32 -7.49 0.06
N GLU A 20 -20.29 -8.83 0.01
CA GLU A 20 -20.00 -9.64 1.17
C GLU A 20 -18.59 -9.37 1.72
N ALA A 21 -17.57 -9.40 0.85
CA ALA A 21 -16.20 -9.13 1.24
C ALA A 21 -16.01 -7.70 1.79
N LYS A 22 -16.62 -6.71 1.14
CA LYS A 22 -16.61 -5.32 1.60
C LYS A 22 -17.27 -5.17 2.96
N LYS A 23 -18.40 -5.82 3.18
CA LYS A 23 -19.11 -5.82 4.46
C LYS A 23 -18.24 -6.39 5.57
N ILE A 24 -17.71 -7.62 5.37
CA ILE A 24 -16.85 -8.30 6.35
C ILE A 24 -15.63 -7.44 6.69
N THR A 25 -14.97 -6.88 5.68
CA THR A 25 -13.79 -6.03 5.87
C THR A 25 -14.13 -4.77 6.67
N ARG A 26 -15.23 -4.11 6.38
CA ARG A 26 -15.67 -2.91 7.11
C ARG A 26 -16.05 -3.21 8.55
N GLU A 27 -16.79 -4.30 8.78
CA GLU A 27 -17.15 -4.77 10.13
C GLU A 27 -15.88 -5.12 10.94
N TYR A 28 -14.90 -5.76 10.31
CA TYR A 28 -13.58 -6.00 10.91
C TYR A 28 -12.87 -4.71 11.28
N PHE A 29 -12.82 -3.71 10.41
CA PHE A 29 -12.19 -2.43 10.70
C PHE A 29 -12.87 -1.72 11.89
N GLU A 30 -14.18 -1.69 11.92
CA GLU A 30 -14.94 -1.08 13.02
C GLU A 30 -14.73 -1.83 14.34
N ALA A 31 -14.74 -3.16 14.31
CA ALA A 31 -14.53 -3.98 15.49
C ALA A 31 -13.11 -3.81 16.06
N LEU A 32 -12.10 -3.78 15.18
CA LEU A 32 -10.71 -3.54 15.54
C LEU A 32 -10.54 -2.17 16.20
N GLU A 33 -11.09 -1.12 15.60
CA GLU A 33 -10.99 0.27 16.13
C GLU A 33 -11.64 0.40 17.51
N LYS A 34 -12.75 -0.30 17.75
CA LYS A 34 -13.47 -0.31 19.05
C LYS A 34 -12.86 -1.27 20.08
N SER A 35 -11.91 -2.12 19.69
CA SER A 35 -11.34 -3.14 20.55
C SER A 35 -10.42 -2.54 21.62
N THR A 36 -10.33 -3.24 22.75
CA THR A 36 -9.35 -2.96 23.81
C THR A 36 -8.19 -3.95 23.75
N VAL A 37 -7.12 -3.70 24.48
CA VAL A 37 -5.97 -4.62 24.57
C VAL A 37 -6.41 -6.02 25.01
N GLU A 38 -7.37 -6.09 25.94
CA GLU A 38 -7.84 -7.34 26.55
C GLU A 38 -8.66 -8.20 25.59
N ASN A 39 -9.43 -7.59 24.68
CA ASN A 39 -10.35 -8.33 23.81
C ASN A 39 -9.93 -8.35 22.33
N ARG A 40 -8.89 -7.62 21.92
CA ARG A 40 -8.51 -7.44 20.51
C ARG A 40 -8.21 -8.75 19.78
N VAL A 41 -7.53 -9.68 20.44
CA VAL A 41 -7.24 -11.00 19.83
C VAL A 41 -8.52 -11.74 19.49
N GLU A 42 -9.43 -11.85 20.44
CA GLU A 42 -10.71 -12.52 20.22
C GLU A 42 -11.60 -11.78 19.23
N THR A 43 -11.53 -10.45 19.22
CA THR A 43 -12.21 -9.61 18.22
C THR A 43 -11.73 -9.95 16.79
N ILE A 44 -10.43 -9.99 16.57
CA ILE A 44 -9.89 -10.31 15.23
C ILE A 44 -10.18 -11.76 14.83
N LYS A 45 -10.10 -12.72 15.76
CA LYS A 45 -10.44 -14.13 15.49
C LYS A 45 -11.87 -14.32 14.99
N GLN A 46 -12.81 -13.45 15.37
CA GLN A 46 -14.20 -13.53 14.87
C GLN A 46 -14.28 -13.32 13.35
N PHE A 47 -13.37 -12.56 12.78
CA PHE A 47 -13.36 -12.23 11.35
C PHE A 47 -12.37 -13.08 10.54
N THR A 48 -11.35 -13.65 11.18
CA THR A 48 -10.25 -14.33 10.49
C THR A 48 -10.42 -15.85 10.50
N SER A 49 -9.81 -16.52 9.51
CA SER A 49 -9.70 -17.98 9.48
C SER A 49 -8.68 -18.49 10.52
N GLU A 50 -8.70 -19.80 10.81
CA GLU A 50 -7.70 -20.43 11.69
C GLU A 50 -6.27 -20.29 11.12
N ASN A 51 -6.13 -20.39 9.81
CA ASN A 51 -4.86 -20.27 9.08
C ASN A 51 -4.62 -18.85 8.56
N TYR A 52 -5.10 -17.82 9.28
CA TYR A 52 -4.95 -16.44 8.89
C TYR A 52 -3.47 -16.05 8.69
N LEU A 53 -3.15 -15.51 7.52
CA LEU A 53 -1.81 -15.04 7.17
C LEU A 53 -1.80 -13.52 7.04
N TRP A 54 -1.04 -12.86 7.91
CA TRP A 54 -0.86 -11.42 7.86
C TRP A 54 0.56 -11.07 7.39
N ARG A 55 0.68 -10.14 6.44
CA ARG A 55 1.93 -9.60 5.95
C ARG A 55 1.98 -8.12 6.23
N GLY A 56 3.02 -7.65 6.93
CA GLY A 56 3.28 -6.24 7.20
C GLY A 56 4.69 -5.84 6.81
N VAL A 57 4.92 -4.54 6.63
CA VAL A 57 6.26 -4.00 6.37
C VAL A 57 7.24 -4.35 7.50
N TYR A 58 8.54 -4.25 7.22
CA TYR A 58 9.56 -4.40 8.27
C TYR A 58 9.37 -3.36 9.38
N PRO A 59 9.48 -3.73 10.68
CA PRO A 59 10.01 -4.99 11.19
C PRO A 59 8.99 -6.13 11.36
N PHE A 60 7.71 -5.92 11.11
CA PHE A 60 6.64 -6.86 11.45
C PHE A 60 6.61 -8.13 10.59
N ARG A 61 6.88 -8.01 9.31
CA ARG A 61 7.00 -9.11 8.35
C ARG A 61 5.75 -10.02 8.33
N VAL A 62 5.95 -11.33 8.25
CA VAL A 62 4.87 -12.32 8.21
C VAL A 62 4.48 -12.73 9.62
N GLN A 63 3.18 -12.72 9.89
CA GLN A 63 2.58 -13.18 11.14
C GLN A 63 1.53 -14.25 10.82
N GLU A 64 1.54 -15.35 11.54
CA GLU A 64 0.58 -16.44 11.41
C GLU A 64 -0.43 -16.39 12.56
N GLY A 65 -1.70 -16.30 12.19
CA GLY A 65 -2.82 -16.20 13.12
C GLY A 65 -3.07 -14.80 13.69
N ALA A 66 -4.27 -14.60 14.18
CA ALA A 66 -4.74 -13.32 14.73
C ALA A 66 -3.92 -12.86 15.94
N GLN A 67 -3.51 -13.79 16.81
CA GLN A 67 -2.76 -13.46 18.02
C GLN A 67 -1.42 -12.80 17.69
N ALA A 68 -0.62 -13.42 16.80
CA ALA A 68 0.69 -12.88 16.43
C ALA A 68 0.57 -11.48 15.78
N CYS A 69 -0.42 -11.28 14.91
CA CYS A 69 -0.71 -9.98 14.29
C CYS A 69 -1.04 -8.91 15.34
N VAL A 70 -1.89 -9.26 16.32
CA VAL A 70 -2.29 -8.33 17.40
C VAL A 70 -1.10 -7.98 18.30
N GLU A 71 -0.36 -8.97 18.77
CA GLU A 71 0.74 -8.76 19.71
C GLU A 71 1.92 -8.01 19.07
N ASN A 72 2.23 -8.30 17.80
CA ASN A 72 3.39 -7.72 17.15
C ASN A 72 3.10 -6.37 16.44
N PHE A 73 1.87 -6.12 16.01
CA PHE A 73 1.54 -4.90 15.26
C PHE A 73 0.46 -4.05 15.93
N TRP A 74 -0.77 -4.57 16.10
CA TRP A 74 -1.90 -3.73 16.50
C TRP A 74 -1.78 -3.19 17.93
N ASN A 75 -1.37 -4.03 18.89
CA ASN A 75 -1.19 -3.59 20.29
C ASN A 75 -0.09 -2.52 20.40
N PRO A 76 1.14 -2.73 19.87
CA PRO A 76 2.17 -1.70 19.89
C PRO A 76 1.75 -0.39 19.21
N LEU A 77 1.13 -0.47 18.04
CA LEU A 77 0.69 0.72 17.31
C LEU A 77 -0.39 1.49 18.08
N MET A 78 -1.45 0.81 18.53
CA MET A 78 -2.59 1.46 19.20
C MET A 78 -2.25 1.88 20.63
N GLN A 79 -1.21 1.31 21.24
CA GLN A 79 -0.65 1.80 22.50
C GLN A 79 0.13 3.09 22.27
N SER A 80 0.93 3.16 21.23
CA SER A 80 1.78 4.33 20.94
C SER A 80 1.00 5.49 20.34
N VAL A 81 0.05 5.20 19.47
CA VAL A 81 -0.81 6.19 18.80
C VAL A 81 -2.21 6.12 19.39
N LYS A 82 -2.45 7.00 20.37
CA LYS A 82 -3.73 7.05 21.12
C LYS A 82 -4.86 7.55 20.23
N HIS A 83 -6.05 7.00 20.50
CA HIS A 83 -7.27 7.34 19.75
C HIS A 83 -7.09 7.15 18.24
N LEU A 84 -6.45 6.04 17.86
CA LEU A 84 -6.22 5.70 16.46
C LEU A 84 -7.55 5.62 15.71
N GLN A 85 -7.64 6.37 14.63
CA GLN A 85 -8.76 6.37 13.68
C GLN A 85 -8.27 5.96 12.31
N ARG A 86 -9.02 5.11 11.63
CA ARG A 86 -8.81 4.77 10.23
C ARG A 86 -9.55 5.79 9.34
N ARG A 87 -8.82 6.71 8.72
CA ARG A 87 -9.35 7.54 7.65
C ARG A 87 -9.14 6.86 6.32
N GLN A 88 -10.23 6.44 5.69
CA GLN A 88 -10.19 5.85 4.35
C GLN A 88 -10.29 6.95 3.28
N ASP A 89 -9.46 6.84 2.25
CA ASP A 89 -9.49 7.69 1.07
C ASP A 89 -9.87 6.89 -0.19
N ILE A 90 -9.50 5.59 -0.24
CA ILE A 90 -9.91 4.64 -1.27
C ILE A 90 -10.35 3.35 -0.59
N PHE A 91 -11.46 2.78 -1.06
CA PHE A 91 -11.95 1.45 -0.68
C PHE A 91 -12.60 0.79 -1.88
N ILE A 92 -12.05 -0.35 -2.31
CA ILE A 92 -12.50 -1.11 -3.47
C ILE A 92 -12.51 -2.60 -3.19
N GLY A 93 -13.31 -3.37 -3.95
CA GLY A 93 -13.33 -4.83 -3.93
C GLY A 93 -13.17 -5.41 -5.34
N GLY A 94 -12.69 -6.64 -5.45
CA GLY A 94 -12.54 -7.26 -6.75
C GLY A 94 -12.01 -8.70 -6.69
N THR A 95 -11.97 -9.35 -7.85
CA THR A 95 -11.36 -10.66 -8.01
C THR A 95 -9.89 -10.50 -8.35
N ASN A 96 -9.02 -11.14 -7.59
CA ASN A 96 -7.60 -11.22 -7.89
C ASN A 96 -7.38 -11.89 -9.26
N GLU A 97 -6.80 -11.15 -10.20
CA GLU A 97 -6.54 -11.64 -11.56
C GLU A 97 -5.58 -12.82 -11.58
N ILE A 98 -4.76 -13.00 -10.53
CA ILE A 98 -3.69 -14.01 -10.49
C ILE A 98 -4.22 -15.35 -10.01
N SER A 99 -5.04 -15.37 -8.97
CA SER A 99 -5.42 -16.59 -8.23
C SER A 99 -6.93 -16.78 -8.06
N GLY A 100 -7.73 -15.75 -8.36
CA GLY A 100 -9.19 -15.85 -8.46
C GLY A 100 -9.96 -15.60 -7.15
N GLU A 101 -9.28 -15.36 -6.02
CA GLU A 101 -9.94 -15.05 -4.75
C GLU A 101 -10.54 -13.65 -4.76
N THR A 102 -11.46 -13.40 -3.84
CA THR A 102 -12.04 -12.08 -3.62
C THR A 102 -11.22 -11.30 -2.62
N TRP A 103 -10.79 -10.11 -3.04
CA TRP A 103 -10.03 -9.19 -2.22
C TRP A 103 -10.72 -7.83 -2.11
N THR A 104 -10.49 -7.17 -0.99
CA THR A 104 -10.72 -5.74 -0.83
C THR A 104 -9.40 -5.02 -0.66
N MET A 105 -9.37 -3.74 -1.00
CA MET A 105 -8.23 -2.85 -0.71
C MET A 105 -8.75 -1.56 -0.08
N SER A 106 -8.14 -1.18 1.03
CA SER A 106 -8.37 0.09 1.73
C SER A 106 -7.07 0.88 1.78
N MET A 107 -7.10 2.14 1.40
CA MET A 107 -5.97 3.05 1.49
C MET A 107 -6.39 4.35 2.17
N GLY A 108 -5.48 4.93 2.93
CA GLY A 108 -5.70 6.20 3.63
C GLY A 108 -4.65 6.41 4.72
N HIS A 109 -5.11 6.88 5.89
CA HIS A 109 -4.23 7.17 7.03
C HIS A 109 -4.79 6.62 8.33
N PHE A 110 -3.92 6.05 9.16
CA PHE A 110 -4.17 5.90 10.58
C PHE A 110 -3.79 7.22 11.25
N MET A 111 -4.72 7.84 11.93
CA MET A 111 -4.55 9.15 12.58
C MET A 111 -4.77 9.04 14.08
N GLY A 112 -3.91 9.68 14.87
CA GLY A 112 -4.03 9.70 16.31
C GLY A 112 -2.92 10.51 16.97
N LEU A 113 -2.89 10.51 18.31
CA LEU A 113 -1.87 11.20 19.10
C LEU A 113 -0.69 10.27 19.35
N PHE A 114 0.51 10.67 18.96
CA PHE A 114 1.74 9.90 19.19
C PHE A 114 2.26 10.18 20.61
N ASP A 115 1.77 9.41 21.59
CA ASP A 115 1.97 9.64 23.03
C ASP A 115 2.95 8.69 23.70
N GLU A 116 3.27 7.53 23.08
CA GLU A 116 4.28 6.59 23.57
C GLU A 116 5.25 6.21 22.45
N ASP A 117 6.49 5.87 22.80
CA ASP A 117 7.54 5.53 21.83
C ASP A 117 7.14 4.33 20.97
N PHE A 118 7.48 4.39 19.66
CA PHE A 118 7.19 3.33 18.72
C PHE A 118 8.39 3.04 17.81
N LEU A 119 8.82 1.78 17.74
CA LEU A 119 9.97 1.33 16.95
C LEU A 119 11.26 2.14 17.21
N GLY A 120 11.51 2.52 18.45
CA GLY A 120 12.67 3.34 18.83
C GLY A 120 12.54 4.84 18.49
N VAL A 121 11.43 5.25 17.91
CA VAL A 121 11.12 6.67 17.64
C VAL A 121 10.44 7.25 18.86
N ARG A 122 10.99 8.35 19.38
CA ARG A 122 10.45 9.05 20.56
C ARG A 122 9.12 9.72 20.21
N HIS A 123 8.15 9.58 21.10
CA HIS A 123 6.84 10.22 20.99
C HIS A 123 6.92 11.75 20.99
N THR A 124 5.95 12.39 20.38
CA THR A 124 5.92 13.86 20.22
C THR A 124 4.75 14.53 20.94
N GLY A 125 3.75 13.75 21.39
CA GLY A 125 2.48 14.27 21.89
C GLY A 125 1.65 15.01 20.82
N LYS A 126 1.96 14.82 19.53
CA LYS A 126 1.29 15.50 18.42
C LYS A 126 0.49 14.52 17.58
N MET A 127 -0.47 15.07 16.83
CA MET A 127 -1.17 14.30 15.81
C MET A 127 -0.17 13.76 14.79
N ILE A 128 -0.37 12.49 14.43
CA ILE A 128 0.37 11.82 13.36
C ILE A 128 -0.62 11.21 12.37
N SER A 129 -0.21 11.16 11.11
CA SER A 129 -0.96 10.55 10.01
C SER A 129 -0.09 9.47 9.39
N LEU A 130 -0.25 8.23 9.84
CA LEU A 130 0.47 7.08 9.30
C LEU A 130 -0.25 6.57 8.06
N ARG A 131 0.31 6.84 6.88
CA ARG A 131 -0.24 6.38 5.59
C ARG A 131 -0.25 4.86 5.52
N TYR A 132 -1.33 4.28 5.02
CA TYR A 132 -1.47 2.83 4.85
C TYR A 132 -2.13 2.44 3.53
N ALA A 133 -1.87 1.20 3.10
CA ALA A 133 -2.68 0.44 2.16
C ALA A 133 -2.84 -0.98 2.71
N GLU A 134 -4.07 -1.44 2.83
CA GLU A 134 -4.41 -2.76 3.38
C GLU A 134 -5.23 -3.55 2.38
N PHE A 135 -4.73 -4.71 2.02
CA PHE A 135 -5.36 -5.70 1.16
C PHE A 135 -5.89 -6.83 2.02
N THR A 136 -7.14 -7.21 1.83
CA THR A 136 -7.82 -8.22 2.65
C THR A 136 -8.48 -9.25 1.75
N CYS A 137 -8.02 -10.51 1.82
CA CYS A 137 -8.63 -11.65 1.13
C CYS A 137 -9.78 -12.20 1.96
N VAL A 138 -10.92 -12.37 1.34
CA VAL A 138 -12.11 -12.94 2.00
C VAL A 138 -12.56 -14.19 1.26
N GLU A 139 -12.60 -15.31 1.97
CA GLU A 139 -13.04 -16.59 1.47
C GLU A 139 -13.98 -17.23 2.53
N GLU A 140 -15.10 -17.80 2.09
CA GLU A 140 -16.06 -18.48 2.96
C GLU A 140 -16.50 -17.66 4.18
N GLY A 141 -16.68 -16.33 3.99
CA GLY A 141 -17.10 -15.43 5.05
C GLY A 141 -16.01 -15.10 6.09
N LYS A 142 -14.74 -15.42 5.82
CA LYS A 142 -13.60 -15.15 6.70
C LYS A 142 -12.46 -14.46 5.96
N ILE A 143 -11.72 -13.64 6.68
CA ILE A 143 -10.46 -13.07 6.21
C ILE A 143 -9.39 -14.14 6.32
N THR A 144 -8.83 -14.57 5.19
CA THR A 144 -7.79 -15.60 5.13
C THR A 144 -6.39 -15.01 5.04
N GLN A 145 -6.26 -13.85 4.39
CA GLN A 145 -4.99 -13.16 4.23
C GLN A 145 -5.14 -11.65 4.35
N THR A 146 -4.12 -11.00 4.89
CA THR A 146 -3.97 -9.55 4.86
C THR A 146 -2.56 -9.17 4.40
N GLY A 147 -2.46 -8.13 3.57
CA GLY A 147 -1.22 -7.42 3.27
C GLY A 147 -1.36 -5.96 3.71
N LEU A 148 -0.72 -5.58 4.81
CA LEU A 148 -0.75 -4.22 5.34
C LEU A 148 0.59 -3.52 5.14
N PHE A 149 0.57 -2.47 4.35
CA PHE A 149 1.71 -1.58 4.12
C PHE A 149 1.48 -0.26 4.83
N VAL A 150 2.47 0.20 5.57
CA VAL A 150 2.47 1.50 6.24
C VAL A 150 3.76 2.27 5.92
N ASP A 151 3.68 3.59 5.78
CA ASP A 151 4.84 4.44 5.50
C ASP A 151 5.54 4.85 6.80
N LEU A 152 6.38 3.94 7.31
CA LEU A 152 7.11 4.16 8.56
C LEU A 152 8.18 5.25 8.45
N ILE A 153 8.75 5.49 7.27
CA ILE A 153 9.68 6.62 7.07
C ILE A 153 8.93 7.94 7.15
N GLY A 154 7.72 7.99 6.60
CA GLY A 154 6.83 9.15 6.75
C GLY A 154 6.39 9.38 8.19
N PHE A 155 6.15 8.31 8.96
CA PHE A 155 5.93 8.38 10.40
C PHE A 155 7.14 9.00 11.12
N MET A 156 8.36 8.49 10.84
CA MET A 156 9.60 9.03 11.42
C MET A 156 9.82 10.50 11.05
N GLN A 157 9.49 10.90 9.83
CA GLN A 157 9.61 12.30 9.37
C GLN A 157 8.68 13.22 10.17
N GLN A 158 7.42 12.82 10.38
CA GLN A 158 6.46 13.59 11.18
C GLN A 158 6.89 13.69 12.66
N ALA A 159 7.60 12.68 13.16
CA ALA A 159 8.16 12.67 14.52
C ALA A 159 9.50 13.44 14.62
N GLY A 160 10.03 14.02 13.53
CA GLY A 160 11.32 14.72 13.53
C GLY A 160 12.54 13.81 13.54
N ALA A 161 12.38 12.54 13.23
CA ALA A 161 13.42 11.50 13.21
C ALA A 161 13.68 10.94 11.79
N TYR A 162 13.66 11.79 10.77
CA TYR A 162 13.86 11.37 9.38
C TYR A 162 15.24 10.74 9.16
N PRO A 163 15.33 9.47 8.71
CA PRO A 163 16.59 8.72 8.75
C PRO A 163 17.41 8.76 7.46
N LEU A 164 16.91 9.40 6.38
CA LEU A 164 17.47 9.37 5.05
C LEU A 164 18.00 10.75 4.61
N PRO A 165 18.82 10.84 3.56
CA PRO A 165 19.10 12.10 2.88
C PRO A 165 17.83 12.77 2.34
N PRO A 166 17.85 14.08 2.02
CA PRO A 166 16.69 14.76 1.45
C PRO A 166 16.13 14.04 0.23
N SER A 167 14.81 13.87 0.18
CA SER A 167 14.12 13.23 -0.95
C SER A 167 14.11 14.12 -2.20
N THR A 168 13.97 13.52 -3.37
CA THR A 168 13.86 14.24 -4.64
C THR A 168 12.49 14.88 -4.83
N GLY A 169 11.43 14.26 -4.27
CA GLY A 169 10.07 14.78 -4.27
C GLY A 169 9.66 15.38 -2.94
N GLN A 170 8.46 15.92 -2.89
CA GLN A 170 7.86 16.46 -1.65
C GLN A 170 7.12 15.36 -0.90
N TYR A 171 7.25 15.37 0.42
CA TYR A 171 6.46 14.51 1.29
C TYR A 171 5.56 15.34 2.21
N PHE A 172 4.28 14.98 2.24
CA PHE A 172 3.23 15.61 3.06
C PHE A 172 2.15 14.56 3.33
N VAL A 173 1.10 14.91 4.04
CA VAL A 173 -0.06 14.02 4.18
C VAL A 173 -0.79 14.00 2.83
N TYR A 174 -0.60 12.91 2.08
CA TYR A 174 -1.14 12.80 0.74
C TYR A 174 -2.66 12.74 0.76
N PRO A 175 -3.34 13.48 -0.12
CA PRO A 175 -4.79 13.39 -0.26
C PRO A 175 -5.20 12.07 -0.91
N GLY A 176 -6.47 11.71 -0.75
CA GLY A 176 -7.15 10.76 -1.62
C GLY A 176 -7.40 11.33 -3.02
N PRO A 177 -8.20 10.64 -3.84
CA PRO A 177 -8.53 11.10 -5.19
C PRO A 177 -9.11 12.52 -5.19
N ARG A 178 -8.67 13.35 -6.10
CA ARG A 178 -9.11 14.75 -6.20
C ARG A 178 -10.64 14.90 -6.40
N ASN A 179 -11.28 13.90 -6.99
CA ASN A 179 -12.73 13.89 -7.21
C ASN A 179 -13.52 13.39 -5.99
N HIS A 180 -12.87 12.95 -4.91
CA HIS A 180 -13.52 12.38 -3.72
C HIS A 180 -14.43 11.17 -4.00
N ASP A 181 -14.09 10.36 -5.00
CA ASP A 181 -14.87 9.21 -5.50
C ASP A 181 -14.21 7.85 -5.20
N GLY A 182 -13.25 7.80 -4.28
CA GLY A 182 -12.47 6.59 -3.98
C GLY A 182 -13.16 5.57 -3.07
N LEU A 183 -14.29 5.89 -2.44
CA LEU A 183 -14.96 5.00 -1.49
C LEU A 183 -16.11 4.24 -2.18
N LEU A 184 -15.78 3.13 -2.84
CA LEU A 184 -16.74 2.29 -3.54
C LEU A 184 -17.36 1.27 -2.56
N PHE A 185 -18.26 1.74 -1.70
CA PHE A 185 -18.99 0.86 -0.78
C PHE A 185 -20.00 -0.04 -1.51
N GLU A 186 -20.61 0.47 -2.56
CA GLU A 186 -21.40 -0.32 -3.51
C GLU A 186 -20.54 -0.78 -4.67
N ASP A 187 -20.96 -1.86 -5.35
CA ASP A 187 -20.21 -2.38 -6.49
C ASP A 187 -20.31 -1.42 -7.68
N ALA A 188 -19.16 -1.08 -8.25
CA ALA A 188 -19.10 -0.33 -9.49
C ALA A 188 -19.42 -1.24 -10.71
N PRO A 189 -19.83 -0.67 -11.86
CA PRO A 189 -19.99 -1.44 -13.09
C PRO A 189 -18.73 -2.22 -13.45
N GLU A 190 -18.88 -3.53 -13.71
CA GLU A 190 -17.77 -4.45 -13.94
C GLU A 190 -16.89 -4.02 -15.12
N GLU A 191 -17.51 -3.52 -16.19
CA GLU A 191 -16.82 -3.05 -17.39
C GLU A 191 -15.83 -1.90 -17.13
N GLU A 192 -16.08 -1.06 -16.13
CA GLU A 192 -15.15 0.02 -15.77
C GLU A 192 -13.89 -0.53 -15.08
N GLY A 193 -14.06 -1.50 -14.18
CA GLY A 193 -12.93 -2.22 -13.55
C GLY A 193 -12.07 -2.95 -14.59
N VAL A 194 -12.70 -3.64 -15.56
CA VAL A 194 -12.01 -4.31 -16.67
C VAL A 194 -11.18 -3.32 -17.49
N LYS A 195 -11.75 -2.16 -17.87
CA LYS A 195 -11.01 -1.11 -18.60
C LYS A 195 -9.82 -0.59 -17.80
N THR A 196 -10.02 -0.33 -16.52
CA THR A 196 -8.97 0.20 -15.65
C THR A 196 -7.83 -0.81 -15.49
N LEU A 197 -8.14 -2.08 -15.25
CA LEU A 197 -7.14 -3.14 -15.12
C LEU A 197 -6.36 -3.34 -16.42
N ALA A 198 -7.05 -3.35 -17.56
CA ALA A 198 -6.41 -3.45 -18.88
C ALA A 198 -5.43 -2.30 -19.14
N LEU A 199 -5.78 -1.07 -18.76
CA LEU A 199 -4.89 0.09 -18.89
C LEU A 199 -3.64 -0.04 -17.99
N VAL A 200 -3.81 -0.49 -16.74
CA VAL A 200 -2.68 -0.74 -15.82
C VAL A 200 -1.79 -1.85 -16.34
N ASN A 201 -2.35 -2.97 -16.80
CA ASN A 201 -1.59 -4.09 -17.38
C ASN A 201 -0.78 -3.62 -18.60
N LYS A 202 -1.41 -2.88 -19.51
CA LYS A 202 -0.72 -2.28 -20.66
C LYS A 202 0.45 -1.38 -20.23
N MET A 203 0.28 -0.56 -19.22
CA MET A 203 1.34 0.31 -18.69
C MET A 203 2.50 -0.53 -18.12
N VAL A 204 2.22 -1.59 -17.38
CA VAL A 204 3.23 -2.52 -16.85
C VAL A 204 3.98 -3.21 -17.98
N ASP A 205 3.29 -3.66 -19.02
CA ASP A 205 3.92 -4.29 -20.20
C ASP A 205 4.81 -3.31 -20.98
N ASP A 206 4.36 -2.08 -21.22
CA ASP A 206 5.15 -1.03 -21.88
C ASP A 206 6.45 -0.71 -21.08
N LEU A 207 6.38 -0.65 -19.74
CA LEU A 207 7.56 -0.44 -18.88
C LEU A 207 8.48 -1.66 -18.85
N SER A 208 7.94 -2.86 -18.85
CA SER A 208 8.71 -4.11 -18.91
C SER A 208 9.47 -4.21 -20.24
N ALA A 209 8.81 -3.95 -21.35
CA ALA A 209 9.45 -3.91 -22.67
C ALA A 209 10.57 -2.86 -22.74
N LEU A 210 10.37 -1.69 -22.13
CA LEU A 210 11.41 -0.66 -22.01
C LEU A 210 12.60 -1.14 -21.16
N ASN A 211 12.36 -1.88 -20.08
CA ASN A 211 13.42 -2.46 -19.26
C ASN A 211 14.23 -3.49 -20.04
N ASP A 212 13.56 -4.36 -20.76
CA ASP A 212 14.19 -5.44 -21.56
C ASP A 212 15.00 -4.90 -22.74
N SER A 213 14.65 -3.74 -23.27
CA SER A 213 15.40 -3.08 -24.33
C SER A 213 16.78 -2.58 -23.89
N GLY A 214 17.07 -2.51 -22.60
CA GLY A 214 18.30 -1.94 -22.05
C GLY A 214 18.42 -0.43 -22.20
N ALA A 215 17.39 0.26 -22.66
CA ALA A 215 17.40 1.71 -22.85
C ALA A 215 17.60 2.42 -21.49
N MET A 216 18.49 3.41 -21.49
CA MET A 216 18.66 4.31 -20.36
C MET A 216 17.51 5.32 -20.32
N GLY A 217 17.00 5.58 -19.12
CA GLY A 217 15.89 6.51 -18.93
C GLY A 217 14.53 5.95 -19.35
N CYS A 218 13.53 6.81 -19.34
CA CYS A 218 12.15 6.50 -19.74
C CYS A 218 11.63 7.69 -20.55
N PRO A 219 11.58 7.61 -21.90
CA PRO A 219 11.08 8.70 -22.72
C PRO A 219 9.63 9.08 -22.34
N PRO A 220 9.27 10.39 -22.34
CA PRO A 220 7.90 10.83 -22.03
C PRO A 220 6.83 10.10 -22.84
N GLU A 221 7.11 9.82 -24.10
CA GLU A 221 6.19 9.18 -25.04
C GLU A 221 5.79 7.76 -24.62
N VAL A 222 6.65 7.06 -23.87
CA VAL A 222 6.31 5.75 -23.31
C VAL A 222 5.26 5.90 -22.22
N LEU A 223 5.44 6.86 -21.34
CA LEU A 223 4.48 7.13 -20.25
C LEU A 223 3.17 7.73 -20.78
N GLU A 224 3.23 8.65 -21.76
CA GLU A 224 2.05 9.29 -22.35
C GLU A 224 1.08 8.31 -23.02
N LYS A 225 1.50 7.07 -23.31
CA LYS A 225 0.59 6.03 -23.81
C LYS A 225 -0.51 5.70 -22.79
N SER A 226 -0.17 5.67 -21.52
CA SER A 226 -1.09 5.26 -20.43
C SER A 226 -1.35 6.34 -19.40
N TRP A 227 -0.50 7.36 -19.27
CA TRP A 227 -0.58 8.40 -18.26
C TRP A 227 -1.06 9.73 -18.82
N SER A 228 -1.81 10.46 -18.00
CA SER A 228 -2.08 11.89 -18.24
C SER A 228 -0.79 12.72 -18.10
N LYS A 229 -0.67 13.78 -18.90
CA LYS A 229 0.52 14.66 -18.85
C LYS A 229 0.70 15.36 -17.51
N ASP A 230 -0.40 15.65 -16.81
CA ASP A 230 -0.45 16.28 -15.50
C ASP A 230 -0.64 15.28 -14.35
N MET A 231 -0.26 14.04 -14.56
CA MET A 231 -0.36 12.97 -13.57
C MET A 231 0.32 13.34 -12.25
N ILE A 232 -0.16 12.73 -11.18
CA ILE A 232 0.45 12.84 -9.85
C ILE A 232 0.90 11.45 -9.40
N TRP A 233 2.15 11.37 -8.96
CA TRP A 233 2.72 10.18 -8.36
C TRP A 233 3.03 10.46 -6.89
N TYR A 234 2.29 9.82 -6.00
CA TYR A 234 2.45 9.92 -4.55
C TYR A 234 3.36 8.79 -4.05
N GLY A 235 4.66 8.98 -4.18
CA GLY A 235 5.66 8.01 -3.73
C GLY A 235 5.80 7.93 -2.21
N PRO A 236 6.47 6.88 -1.68
CA PRO A 236 6.72 6.75 -0.26
C PRO A 236 7.67 7.85 0.24
N ALA A 237 7.67 8.09 1.56
CA ALA A 237 8.71 8.91 2.18
C ALA A 237 10.11 8.35 1.85
N GLY A 238 11.06 9.24 1.62
CA GLY A 238 12.38 8.91 1.05
C GLY A 238 12.46 9.21 -0.43
N ILE A 239 11.37 9.09 -1.19
CA ILE A 239 11.27 9.51 -2.60
C ILE A 239 10.40 10.77 -2.72
N GLY A 240 9.18 10.73 -2.15
CA GLY A 240 8.24 11.84 -2.16
C GLY A 240 7.39 11.92 -3.43
N ALA A 241 6.46 12.88 -3.48
CA ALA A 241 5.55 13.09 -4.59
C ALA A 241 6.21 13.82 -5.76
N SER A 242 5.75 13.49 -6.96
CA SER A 242 6.08 14.20 -8.19
C SER A 242 4.83 14.47 -9.02
N TYR A 243 4.86 15.60 -9.72
CA TYR A 243 3.75 16.10 -10.53
C TYR A 243 4.22 16.21 -11.97
N THR A 244 3.37 15.85 -12.91
CA THR A 244 3.63 15.78 -14.35
C THR A 244 4.63 14.70 -14.75
N ILE A 245 4.53 14.20 -15.97
CA ILE A 245 5.43 13.18 -16.51
C ILE A 245 6.91 13.61 -16.43
N PRO A 246 7.31 14.82 -16.85
CA PRO A 246 8.73 15.22 -16.79
C PRO A 246 9.31 15.22 -15.37
N ARG A 247 8.54 15.64 -14.36
CA ARG A 247 8.98 15.62 -12.95
C ARG A 247 9.05 14.20 -12.41
N TYR A 248 8.05 13.36 -12.69
CA TYR A 248 8.07 11.95 -12.34
C TYR A 248 9.30 11.23 -12.91
N GLN A 249 9.66 11.53 -14.16
CA GLN A 249 10.88 10.97 -14.76
C GLN A 249 12.13 11.40 -14.00
N MET A 250 12.29 12.69 -13.72
CA MET A 250 13.50 13.22 -13.05
C MET A 250 13.60 12.77 -11.59
N GLN A 251 12.48 12.76 -10.86
CA GLN A 251 12.46 12.54 -9.42
C GLN A 251 12.39 11.06 -9.04
N HIS A 252 11.82 10.21 -9.89
CA HIS A 252 11.66 8.78 -9.61
C HIS A 252 12.23 7.87 -10.68
N GLN A 253 11.78 7.98 -11.94
CA GLN A 253 12.14 7.00 -12.97
C GLN A 253 13.64 6.95 -13.24
N LEU A 254 14.30 8.10 -13.43
CA LEU A 254 15.73 8.13 -13.68
C LEU A 254 16.56 7.63 -12.49
N PRO A 255 16.34 8.06 -11.23
CA PRO A 255 17.04 7.48 -10.09
C PRO A 255 16.81 5.95 -9.95
N PHE A 256 15.59 5.48 -10.14
CA PHE A 256 15.27 4.04 -10.07
C PHE A 256 15.97 3.25 -11.18
N ARG A 257 15.95 3.75 -12.42
CA ARG A 257 16.52 3.04 -13.58
C ARG A 257 18.04 3.07 -13.58
N ASN A 258 18.63 4.20 -13.23
CA ASN A 258 20.08 4.42 -13.37
C ASN A 258 20.89 3.99 -12.14
N ASN A 259 20.27 3.95 -10.96
CA ASN A 259 20.98 3.72 -9.70
C ASN A 259 20.72 2.32 -9.11
N LEU A 260 19.91 1.52 -9.79
CA LEU A 260 19.62 0.11 -9.42
C LEU A 260 19.95 -0.79 -10.61
N LYS A 261 20.79 -1.81 -10.39
CA LYS A 261 21.11 -2.85 -11.38
C LYS A 261 20.45 -4.19 -11.03
N ASP A 262 20.56 -5.17 -11.90
CA ASP A 262 20.08 -6.55 -11.74
C ASP A 262 18.59 -6.61 -11.33
N LYS A 263 17.80 -5.68 -11.88
CA LYS A 263 16.36 -5.60 -11.62
C LYS A 263 15.65 -6.84 -12.14
N LYS A 264 14.89 -7.48 -11.27
CA LYS A 264 14.03 -8.61 -11.61
C LYS A 264 12.64 -8.37 -11.05
N PHE A 265 11.63 -8.43 -11.89
CA PHE A 265 10.25 -8.49 -11.48
C PHE A 265 9.90 -9.90 -10.97
N ASN A 266 9.36 -10.00 -9.75
CA ASN A 266 9.02 -11.26 -9.10
C ASN A 266 7.52 -11.56 -9.13
N GLY A 267 6.69 -10.60 -9.54
CA GLY A 267 5.25 -10.74 -9.65
C GLY A 267 4.48 -10.03 -8.54
N HIS A 268 3.17 -10.26 -8.55
CA HIS A 268 2.24 -9.76 -7.55
C HIS A 268 1.61 -10.91 -6.77
N VAL A 269 1.23 -10.67 -5.52
CA VAL A 269 0.38 -11.55 -4.72
C VAL A 269 -1.09 -11.31 -5.08
N CYS A 270 -1.44 -10.04 -5.26
CA CYS A 270 -2.79 -9.63 -5.55
C CYS A 270 -2.79 -8.49 -6.56
N ARG A 271 -3.71 -8.56 -7.54
CA ARG A 271 -3.95 -7.52 -8.55
C ARG A 271 -5.40 -7.55 -8.99
N PHE A 272 -6.11 -6.44 -8.82
CA PHE A 272 -7.50 -6.30 -9.24
C PHE A 272 -7.89 -4.83 -9.47
N ALA A 273 -9.09 -4.63 -9.96
CA ALA A 273 -9.66 -3.30 -10.17
C ALA A 273 -11.15 -3.28 -9.86
N GLU A 274 -11.67 -2.11 -9.50
CA GLU A 274 -13.08 -1.79 -9.42
C GLU A 274 -13.30 -0.34 -9.86
N GLY A 275 -14.28 -0.11 -10.74
CA GLY A 275 -14.54 1.22 -11.27
C GLY A 275 -13.30 1.83 -11.91
N ASN A 276 -12.96 3.04 -11.52
CA ASN A 276 -11.80 3.77 -12.02
C ASN A 276 -10.50 3.50 -11.24
N PHE A 277 -10.50 2.57 -10.30
CA PHE A 277 -9.37 2.23 -9.48
C PHE A 277 -8.82 0.85 -9.81
N ALA A 278 -7.49 0.71 -9.79
CA ALA A 278 -6.81 -0.57 -9.84
C ALA A 278 -5.69 -0.60 -8.81
N CYS A 279 -5.36 -1.77 -8.30
CA CYS A 279 -4.32 -1.92 -7.31
C CYS A 279 -3.60 -3.26 -7.44
N PHE A 280 -2.39 -3.29 -6.92
CA PHE A 280 -1.65 -4.52 -6.70
C PHE A 280 -0.66 -4.39 -5.54
N PHE A 281 -0.24 -5.53 -5.00
CA PHE A 281 0.96 -5.62 -4.18
C PHE A 281 1.78 -6.87 -4.51
N GLY A 282 3.09 -6.76 -4.34
CA GLY A 282 4.04 -7.86 -4.50
C GLY A 282 4.84 -8.14 -3.21
N TRP A 283 5.18 -9.41 -3.01
CA TRP A 283 5.85 -9.87 -1.79
C TRP A 283 6.88 -10.99 -2.06
N PRO A 284 8.07 -10.65 -2.59
CA PRO A 284 8.48 -9.34 -3.10
C PRO A 284 7.88 -9.04 -4.48
N ASN A 285 7.77 -7.75 -4.81
CA ASN A 285 7.38 -7.30 -6.13
C ASN A 285 8.57 -7.36 -7.11
N LEU A 286 9.71 -6.86 -6.66
CA LEU A 286 10.95 -6.86 -7.44
C LEU A 286 12.19 -7.03 -6.55
N SER A 287 13.30 -7.42 -7.18
CA SER A 287 14.62 -7.47 -6.55
C SER A 287 15.61 -6.65 -7.38
N ASN A 288 16.58 -6.03 -6.72
CA ASN A 288 17.59 -5.20 -7.37
C ASN A 288 18.84 -5.04 -6.49
N THR A 289 19.90 -4.47 -7.08
CA THR A 289 21.15 -4.14 -6.38
C THR A 289 21.43 -2.65 -6.55
N PRO A 290 21.62 -1.85 -5.47
CA PRO A 290 21.96 -0.45 -5.57
C PRO A 290 23.40 -0.23 -6.06
N ILE A 291 23.59 0.72 -6.95
CA ILE A 291 24.93 1.11 -7.46
C ILE A 291 25.34 2.51 -7.03
N GLY A 292 24.49 3.20 -6.26
CA GLY A 292 24.71 4.54 -5.71
C GLY A 292 23.76 5.56 -6.26
N GLY A 293 23.34 6.49 -5.38
CA GLY A 293 22.42 7.59 -5.71
C GLY A 293 20.95 7.33 -5.47
N PHE A 294 20.50 6.07 -5.41
CA PHE A 294 19.11 5.79 -5.03
C PHE A 294 18.89 6.18 -3.56
N LEU A 295 17.83 6.93 -3.27
CA LEU A 295 17.55 7.54 -1.96
C LEU A 295 18.69 8.45 -1.44
N GLY A 296 19.58 8.95 -2.31
CA GLY A 296 20.75 9.71 -1.91
C GLY A 296 21.82 8.89 -1.17
N LEU A 297 21.74 7.57 -1.19
CA LEU A 297 22.63 6.66 -0.48
C LEU A 297 23.76 6.13 -1.39
N PRO A 298 24.90 5.71 -0.82
CA PRO A 298 25.94 5.03 -1.59
C PRO A 298 25.45 3.70 -2.14
N GLY A 299 26.16 3.16 -3.12
CA GLY A 299 25.92 1.84 -3.66
C GLY A 299 26.29 0.71 -2.70
N GLY A 300 25.83 -0.49 -3.03
CA GLY A 300 26.14 -1.73 -2.35
C GLY A 300 26.22 -2.87 -3.36
N GLU A 301 26.59 -4.06 -2.87
CA GLU A 301 26.70 -5.27 -3.69
C GLU A 301 25.61 -6.30 -3.40
N ILE A 302 24.79 -6.03 -2.38
CA ILE A 302 23.74 -6.96 -1.94
C ILE A 302 22.50 -6.73 -2.77
N ARG A 303 22.04 -7.80 -3.42
CA ARG A 303 20.73 -7.83 -4.06
C ARG A 303 19.66 -7.93 -2.99
N ALA A 304 18.72 -6.99 -3.01
CA ALA A 304 17.66 -6.89 -2.03
C ALA A 304 16.28 -6.91 -2.68
N ASP A 305 15.32 -7.43 -1.93
CA ASP A 305 13.91 -7.52 -2.31
C ASP A 305 13.15 -6.27 -1.90
N MET A 306 12.26 -5.79 -2.80
CA MET A 306 11.31 -4.72 -2.53
C MET A 306 9.89 -5.27 -2.51
N GLN A 307 9.18 -5.04 -1.42
CA GLN A 307 7.73 -5.21 -1.34
C GLN A 307 7.10 -3.87 -1.73
N VAL A 308 6.16 -3.91 -2.67
CA VAL A 308 5.58 -2.70 -3.26
C VAL A 308 4.07 -2.82 -3.33
N VAL A 309 3.39 -1.70 -3.09
CA VAL A 309 1.98 -1.47 -3.37
C VAL A 309 1.87 -0.34 -4.38
N ASP A 310 1.00 -0.53 -5.35
CA ASP A 310 0.56 0.52 -6.25
C ASP A 310 -0.97 0.58 -6.28
N VAL A 311 -1.51 1.78 -6.17
CA VAL A 311 -2.94 2.08 -6.34
C VAL A 311 -3.06 3.16 -7.40
N TYR A 312 -3.88 2.91 -8.41
CA TYR A 312 -4.04 3.77 -9.59
C TYR A 312 -5.45 4.32 -9.67
N TYR A 313 -5.56 5.54 -10.16
CA TYR A 313 -6.81 6.18 -10.51
C TYR A 313 -6.81 6.57 -11.99
N ARG A 314 -7.86 6.16 -12.70
CA ARG A 314 -8.09 6.41 -14.12
C ARG A 314 -9.17 7.49 -14.30
N ILE A 315 -8.93 8.40 -15.22
CA ILE A 315 -9.95 9.29 -15.78
C ILE A 315 -9.97 9.05 -17.29
N ASP A 316 -11.13 8.74 -17.84
CA ASP A 316 -11.30 8.35 -19.23
C ASP A 316 -10.35 7.20 -19.64
N ASP A 317 -9.38 7.44 -20.51
CA ASP A 317 -8.41 6.48 -21.03
C ASP A 317 -6.99 6.66 -20.46
N LYS A 318 -6.82 7.46 -19.39
CA LYS A 318 -5.51 7.78 -18.79
C LYS A 318 -5.47 7.55 -17.28
N LEU A 319 -4.33 7.05 -16.82
CA LEU A 319 -3.98 7.06 -15.40
C LEU A 319 -3.61 8.49 -14.98
N CYS A 320 -4.20 8.98 -13.92
CA CYS A 320 -4.05 10.38 -13.49
C CYS A 320 -3.38 10.50 -12.13
N GLU A 321 -3.65 9.57 -11.22
CA GLU A 321 -3.07 9.56 -9.88
C GLU A 321 -2.57 8.15 -9.54
N ASN A 322 -1.46 8.07 -8.83
CA ASN A 322 -0.90 6.80 -8.37
C ASN A 322 -0.33 6.98 -6.96
N TRP A 323 -0.77 6.13 -6.04
CA TRP A 323 -0.28 6.07 -4.67
C TRP A 323 0.58 4.82 -4.52
N VAL A 324 1.84 5.02 -4.10
CA VAL A 324 2.83 3.95 -3.99
C VAL A 324 3.36 3.86 -2.57
N LEU A 325 3.43 2.63 -2.04
CA LEU A 325 4.13 2.29 -0.82
C LEU A 325 5.21 1.26 -1.14
N ILE A 326 6.39 1.46 -0.59
CA ILE A 326 7.53 0.54 -0.72
C ILE A 326 8.04 0.26 0.68
N ASP A 327 8.28 -1.02 1.02
CA ASP A 327 8.95 -1.39 2.25
C ASP A 327 10.45 -1.05 2.15
N ILE A 328 10.74 0.27 2.08
CA ILE A 328 12.12 0.80 2.04
C ILE A 328 12.91 0.36 3.29
N PRO A 329 12.33 0.36 4.51
CA PRO A 329 13.05 -0.14 5.69
C PRO A 329 13.55 -1.57 5.52
N PHE A 330 12.77 -2.48 4.94
CA PHE A 330 13.23 -3.85 4.68
C PHE A 330 14.32 -3.92 3.62
N TRP A 331 14.15 -3.17 2.52
CA TRP A 331 15.15 -3.10 1.46
C TRP A 331 16.51 -2.61 1.99
N LEU A 332 16.51 -1.60 2.88
CA LEU A 332 17.71 -1.08 3.54
C LEU A 332 18.28 -2.10 4.54
N LYS A 333 17.42 -2.77 5.32
CA LYS A 333 17.84 -3.80 6.29
C LYS A 333 18.60 -4.95 5.63
N GLN A 334 18.15 -5.41 4.47
CA GLN A 334 18.83 -6.46 3.70
C GLN A 334 20.25 -6.03 3.28
N GLN A 335 20.49 -4.74 3.15
CA GLN A 335 21.79 -4.15 2.79
C GLN A 335 22.64 -3.78 4.03
N GLY A 336 22.19 -4.14 5.22
CA GLY A 336 22.91 -3.89 6.48
C GLY A 336 22.58 -2.56 7.16
N LEU A 337 21.62 -1.79 6.64
CA LEU A 337 21.19 -0.52 7.24
C LEU A 337 19.81 -0.67 7.93
N ASP A 338 19.84 -0.95 9.24
CA ASP A 338 18.63 -0.90 10.06
C ASP A 338 18.37 0.51 10.54
N ILE A 339 17.40 1.20 9.92
CA ILE A 339 17.09 2.59 10.24
C ILE A 339 16.43 2.76 11.61
N PHE A 340 15.71 1.74 12.13
CA PHE A 340 15.08 1.80 13.44
C PHE A 340 16.12 1.64 14.55
N ASP A 341 17.01 0.67 14.45
CA ASP A 341 18.13 0.49 15.38
C ASP A 341 19.05 1.72 15.40
N ARG A 342 19.40 2.24 14.21
CA ARG A 342 20.21 3.46 14.07
C ARG A 342 19.53 4.65 14.73
N THR A 343 18.24 4.88 14.45
CA THR A 343 17.50 6.01 15.01
C THR A 343 17.34 5.89 16.52
N GLY A 344 17.00 4.69 17.02
CA GLY A 344 16.91 4.43 18.45
C GLY A 344 18.22 4.73 19.18
N LYS A 345 19.36 4.34 18.63
CA LYS A 345 20.69 4.63 19.20
C LYS A 345 21.04 6.12 19.17
N ILE A 346 20.60 6.88 18.17
CA ILE A 346 20.84 8.32 18.09
C ILE A 346 19.95 9.07 19.09
N LEU A 347 18.69 8.72 19.18
CA LEU A 347 17.73 9.40 20.04
C LEU A 347 17.85 9.00 21.53
N ASN A 348 18.37 7.82 21.80
CA ASN A 348 18.57 7.25 23.14
C ASN A 348 20.02 6.77 23.30
N PRO A 349 21.02 7.67 23.28
CA PRO A 349 22.41 7.27 23.41
C PRO A 349 22.63 6.59 24.76
N VAL A 350 23.27 5.42 24.75
CA VAL A 350 23.80 4.81 25.98
C VAL A 350 25.05 5.61 26.33
N LEU A 351 25.00 6.38 27.41
CA LEU A 351 26.13 7.13 27.95
C LEU A 351 27.06 6.20 28.72
#